data_665493fd85a74e4a4bdb12d059a84d76
#
_entry.id   665493fd85a74e4a4bdb12d059a84d76
#
_cell.length_a   1.000
_cell.length_b   1.000
_cell.length_c   1.000
_cell.angle_alpha   90.00
_cell.angle_beta   90.00
_cell.angle_gamma   90.00
#
_symmetry.space_group_name_H-M   'P 1'
#
loop_
_entity.id
_entity.type
_entity.pdbx_description
1 polymer ?
#
loop_
_entity_poly.entity_id
_entity_poly.type
_entity_poly.pdbx_seq_one_letter_code
_entity_poly.pdbx_strand_id
1 'polypeptide(L)'
;MKNTFLTFITCSIFSFGIAQTEKNVGDFTKVTAFDKIDVNLGASSENKIVLTGANSNEVEVLNKNGELKIRMPLTKMLSGDDVSATVYYKKLDAVEANEGSRIASKDEISAINFDIICKEG
;
A
#
# COMPACT_ATOMS: atom_id res chain seq x y z
N MET A 1 8.11 -33.40 -46.56
CA MET A 1 8.02 -33.25 -45.09
C MET A 1 8.49 -31.88 -44.70
N LYS A 2 7.57 -31.10 -44.17
CA LYS A 2 7.90 -29.73 -43.72
C LYS A 2 8.16 -29.80 -42.24
N ASN A 3 9.40 -29.59 -41.85
CA ASN A 3 9.75 -29.37 -40.47
C ASN A 3 9.41 -27.93 -40.07
N THR A 4 8.33 -27.78 -39.34
CA THR A 4 8.01 -26.49 -38.76
C THR A 4 8.83 -26.32 -37.50
N PHE A 5 9.91 -25.57 -37.58
CA PHE A 5 10.64 -25.14 -36.40
C PHE A 5 9.81 -24.04 -35.71
N LEU A 6 9.13 -24.42 -34.66
CA LEU A 6 8.55 -23.46 -33.75
C LEU A 6 9.69 -22.98 -32.86
N THR A 7 10.26 -21.84 -33.22
CA THR A 7 11.21 -21.17 -32.34
C THR A 7 10.40 -20.50 -31.26
N PHE A 8 10.29 -21.14 -30.10
CA PHE A 8 9.82 -20.46 -28.90
C PHE A 8 10.89 -19.46 -28.49
N ILE A 9 10.69 -18.22 -28.89
CA ILE A 9 11.43 -17.13 -28.28
C ILE A 9 10.81 -16.97 -26.87
N THR A 10 11.42 -17.62 -25.91
CA THR A 10 11.17 -17.32 -24.51
C THR A 10 11.70 -15.91 -24.29
N CYS A 11 10.84 -14.92 -24.43
CA CYS A 11 11.09 -13.62 -23.86
C CYS A 11 11.14 -13.81 -22.36
N SER A 12 12.30 -14.08 -21.80
CA SER A 12 12.53 -13.92 -20.39
C SER A 12 12.43 -12.41 -20.12
N ILE A 13 11.24 -12.00 -19.74
CA ILE A 13 11.03 -10.66 -19.21
C ILE A 13 11.74 -10.65 -17.87
N PHE A 14 12.98 -10.16 -17.89
CA PHE A 14 13.63 -9.74 -16.66
C PHE A 14 12.89 -8.51 -16.16
N SER A 15 11.80 -8.73 -15.43
CA SER A 15 11.27 -7.68 -14.60
C SER A 15 12.31 -7.48 -13.50
N PHE A 16 13.06 -6.39 -13.58
CA PHE A 16 13.75 -5.87 -12.42
C PHE A 16 12.67 -5.51 -11.42
N GLY A 17 12.30 -6.49 -10.59
CA GLY A 17 11.27 -6.29 -9.60
C GLY A 17 11.76 -5.33 -8.54
N ILE A 18 11.22 -4.11 -8.53
CA ILE A 18 11.13 -3.35 -7.29
C ILE A 18 10.49 -4.29 -6.29
N ALA A 19 11.12 -4.49 -5.13
CA ALA A 19 10.57 -5.34 -4.08
C ALA A 19 9.14 -4.89 -3.77
N GLN A 20 8.17 -5.73 -4.09
CA GLN A 20 6.76 -5.42 -3.98
C GLN A 20 6.06 -6.54 -3.21
N THR A 21 5.35 -6.15 -2.16
CA THR A 21 4.56 -7.06 -1.35
C THR A 21 3.09 -6.66 -1.45
N GLU A 22 2.26 -7.56 -1.92
CA GLU A 22 0.81 -7.36 -1.99
C GLU A 22 0.13 -8.17 -0.89
N LYS A 23 -0.79 -7.52 -0.16
CA LYS A 23 -1.57 -8.17 0.90
C LYS A 23 -3.06 -7.88 0.72
N ASN A 24 -3.88 -8.90 0.92
CA ASN A 24 -5.31 -8.75 1.07
C ASN A 24 -5.61 -8.46 2.55
N VAL A 25 -6.30 -7.37 2.81
CA VAL A 25 -6.44 -6.83 4.17
C VAL A 25 -7.86 -6.87 4.72
N GLY A 26 -8.81 -7.42 3.98
CA GLY A 26 -10.21 -7.43 4.40
C GLY A 26 -10.89 -6.07 4.31
N ASP A 27 -12.05 -5.94 4.92
CA ASP A 27 -12.84 -4.70 4.84
C ASP A 27 -12.36 -3.67 5.84
N PHE A 28 -12.15 -2.44 5.36
CA PHE A 28 -11.80 -1.29 6.19
C PHE A 28 -12.46 -0.02 5.62
N THR A 29 -12.60 0.98 6.47
CA THR A 29 -13.12 2.31 6.10
C THR A 29 -12.22 3.43 6.60
N LYS A 30 -11.19 3.11 7.36
CA LYS A 30 -10.19 4.06 7.85
C LYS A 30 -8.78 3.55 7.58
N VAL A 31 -7.90 4.44 7.16
CA VAL A 31 -6.46 4.17 6.98
C VAL A 31 -5.66 5.03 7.94
N THR A 32 -4.79 4.41 8.71
CA THR A 32 -3.89 5.08 9.66
C THR A 32 -2.45 4.71 9.33
N ALA A 33 -1.63 5.71 9.07
CA ALA A 33 -0.22 5.53 8.74
C ALA A 33 0.68 6.07 9.85
N PHE A 34 1.80 5.38 10.08
CA PHE A 34 2.79 5.70 11.10
C PHE A 34 4.21 5.71 10.51
N ASP A 35 5.17 6.20 11.27
CA ASP A 35 6.60 5.98 11.06
C ASP A 35 7.13 6.45 9.71
N LYS A 36 6.73 7.63 9.26
CA LYS A 36 7.18 8.26 8.00
C LYS A 36 6.80 7.49 6.73
N ILE A 37 5.93 6.52 6.81
CA ILE A 37 5.47 5.76 5.65
C ILE A 37 4.68 6.68 4.71
N ASP A 38 4.98 6.61 3.42
CA ASP A 38 4.27 7.34 2.38
C ASP A 38 3.14 6.47 1.85
N VAL A 39 1.91 6.94 1.98
CA VAL A 39 0.69 6.20 1.60
C VAL A 39 -0.01 6.92 0.44
N ASN A 40 -0.28 6.16 -0.61
CA ASN A 40 -1.11 6.61 -1.72
C ASN A 40 -2.43 5.84 -1.72
N LEU A 41 -3.53 6.54 -1.86
CA LEU A 41 -4.87 5.96 -1.86
C LEU A 41 -5.41 5.86 -3.28
N GLY A 42 -6.06 4.74 -3.58
CA GLY A 42 -6.74 4.52 -4.86
C GLY A 42 -8.09 3.84 -4.66
N ALA A 43 -9.13 4.40 -5.27
CA ALA A 43 -10.45 3.76 -5.28
C ALA A 43 -10.42 2.50 -6.14
N SER A 44 -11.04 1.43 -5.65
CA SER A 44 -11.03 0.13 -6.31
C SER A 44 -12.27 -0.68 -5.95
N SER A 45 -12.50 -1.76 -6.67
CA SER A 45 -13.52 -2.75 -6.32
C SER A 45 -13.04 -3.76 -5.27
N GLU A 46 -11.78 -3.68 -4.88
CA GLU A 46 -11.14 -4.57 -3.90
C GLU A 46 -10.39 -3.77 -2.83
N ASN A 47 -10.36 -4.32 -1.62
CA ASN A 47 -9.54 -3.81 -0.53
C ASN A 47 -8.20 -4.54 -0.52
N LYS A 48 -7.11 -3.84 -0.78
CA LYS A 48 -5.77 -4.42 -0.74
C LYS A 48 -4.72 -3.37 -0.50
N ILE A 49 -3.55 -3.79 -0.09
CA ILE A 49 -2.37 -2.93 0.05
C ILE A 49 -1.22 -3.49 -0.78
N VAL A 50 -0.51 -2.61 -1.45
CA VAL A 50 0.71 -2.92 -2.18
C VAL A 50 1.85 -2.11 -1.55
N LEU A 51 2.84 -2.81 -1.04
CA LEU A 51 4.00 -2.22 -0.36
C LEU A 51 5.21 -2.29 -1.28
N THR A 52 5.91 -1.18 -1.43
CA THR A 52 7.13 -1.08 -2.24
C THR A 52 8.25 -0.43 -1.44
N GLY A 53 9.50 -0.71 -1.83
CA GLY A 53 10.68 -0.17 -1.19
C GLY A 53 11.56 -1.22 -0.52
N ALA A 54 12.72 -0.80 -0.03
CA ALA A 54 13.74 -1.70 0.50
C ALA A 54 13.27 -2.51 1.71
N ASN A 55 12.42 -1.92 2.56
CA ASN A 55 11.90 -2.54 3.79
C ASN A 55 10.43 -2.92 3.69
N SER A 56 9.90 -3.09 2.49
CA SER A 56 8.48 -3.37 2.28
C SER A 56 8.01 -4.66 2.94
N ASN A 57 8.86 -5.67 3.04
CA ASN A 57 8.54 -6.95 3.68
C ASN A 57 8.49 -6.87 5.21
N GLU A 58 9.00 -5.80 5.82
CA GLU A 58 9.01 -5.62 7.27
C GLU A 58 7.83 -4.80 7.78
N VAL A 59 7.07 -4.17 6.89
CA VAL A 59 5.92 -3.35 7.25
C VAL A 59 4.84 -4.20 7.91
N GLU A 60 4.37 -3.75 9.05
CA GLU A 60 3.23 -4.36 9.74
C GLU A 60 1.93 -3.72 9.26
N VAL A 61 1.04 -4.55 8.75
CA VAL A 61 -0.29 -4.14 8.29
C VAL A 61 -1.34 -4.86 9.14
N LEU A 62 -2.14 -4.10 9.85
CA LEU A 62 -3.17 -4.62 10.76
C LEU A 62 -4.52 -4.03 10.39
N ASN A 63 -5.52 -4.88 10.23
CA ASN A 63 -6.92 -4.45 10.17
C ASN A 63 -7.59 -4.75 11.50
N LYS A 64 -7.90 -3.69 12.23
CA LYS A 64 -8.56 -3.81 13.52
C LYS A 64 -9.89 -3.06 13.47
N ASN A 65 -10.99 -3.81 13.46
CA ASN A 65 -12.34 -3.25 13.46
C ASN A 65 -12.59 -2.24 12.32
N GLY A 66 -12.06 -2.53 11.13
CA GLY A 66 -12.21 -1.65 9.97
C GLY A 66 -11.22 -0.49 9.88
N GLU A 67 -10.27 -0.40 10.80
CA GLU A 67 -9.13 0.52 10.72
C GLU A 67 -7.89 -0.21 10.23
N LEU A 68 -7.41 0.16 9.06
CA LEU A 68 -6.18 -0.36 8.50
C LEU A 68 -5.00 0.43 9.01
N LYS A 69 -4.17 -0.19 9.85
CA LYS A 69 -2.97 0.42 10.41
C LYS A 69 -1.73 -0.05 9.68
N ILE A 70 -0.92 0.88 9.26
CA ILE A 70 0.32 0.64 8.52
C ILE A 70 1.46 1.25 9.31
N ARG A 71 2.38 0.41 9.79
CA ARG A 71 3.48 0.84 10.66
C ARG A 71 4.74 0.02 10.42
N MET A 72 5.87 0.55 10.89
CA MET A 72 7.11 -0.19 10.95
C MET A 72 7.23 -0.91 12.30
N PRO A 73 7.94 -2.05 12.37
CA PRO A 73 8.27 -2.66 13.66
C PRO A 73 9.19 -1.72 14.46
N LEU A 74 9.19 -1.86 15.79
CA LEU A 74 9.96 -1.01 16.69
C LEU A 74 11.45 -0.88 16.31
N THR A 75 12.04 -1.95 15.80
CA THR A 75 13.45 -2.00 15.39
C THR A 75 13.72 -1.23 14.09
N LYS A 76 12.70 -0.86 13.34
CA LYS A 76 12.79 -0.24 12.01
C LYS A 76 12.00 1.07 11.89
N MET A 77 11.61 1.70 12.98
CA MET A 77 10.79 2.89 12.98
C MET A 77 11.38 4.05 12.17
N LEU A 78 12.69 4.16 12.13
CA LEU A 78 13.38 5.22 11.39
C LEU A 78 13.51 4.95 9.88
N SER A 79 13.16 3.76 9.43
CA SER A 79 13.27 3.34 8.03
C SER A 79 11.94 3.41 7.26
N GLY A 80 10.90 4.00 7.83
CA GLY A 80 9.59 4.11 7.19
C GLY A 80 9.58 4.98 5.93
N ASP A 81 10.49 5.95 5.82
CA ASP A 81 10.64 6.79 4.64
C ASP A 81 11.16 6.02 3.40
N ASP A 82 11.72 4.82 3.58
CA ASP A 82 12.11 3.93 2.49
C ASP A 82 10.95 3.06 1.98
N VAL A 83 9.76 3.23 2.54
CA VAL A 83 8.59 2.42 2.23
C VAL A 83 7.49 3.29 1.65
N SER A 84 6.92 2.84 0.55
CA SER A 84 5.68 3.40 -0.02
C SER A 84 4.60 2.34 0.00
N ALA A 85 3.40 2.73 0.43
CA ALA A 85 2.23 1.89 0.43
C ALA A 85 1.18 2.46 -0.51
N THR A 86 0.60 1.61 -1.36
CA THR A 86 -0.59 1.97 -2.14
C THR A 86 -1.76 1.20 -1.57
N VAL A 87 -2.72 1.91 -1.03
CA VAL A 87 -3.92 1.34 -0.43
C VAL A 87 -5.08 1.47 -1.41
N TYR A 88 -5.59 0.33 -1.85
CA TYR A 88 -6.80 0.27 -2.68
C TYR A 88 -7.99 0.02 -1.77
N TYR A 89 -9.03 0.82 -1.93
CA TYR A 89 -10.20 0.78 -1.05
C TYR A 89 -11.50 0.77 -1.84
N LYS A 90 -12.51 0.08 -1.30
CA LYS A 90 -13.89 0.15 -1.80
C LYS A 90 -14.60 1.38 -1.25
N LYS A 91 -14.44 1.62 0.05
CA LYS A 91 -15.06 2.71 0.78
C LYS A 91 -14.08 3.26 1.82
N LEU A 92 -14.02 4.58 1.93
CA LEU A 92 -13.14 5.23 2.87
C LEU A 92 -13.87 6.42 3.52
N ASP A 93 -13.87 6.45 4.85
CA ASP A 93 -14.53 7.50 5.65
C ASP A 93 -13.54 8.34 6.45
N ALA A 94 -12.31 7.86 6.64
CA ALA A 94 -11.32 8.56 7.45
C ALA A 94 -9.89 8.18 7.09
N VAL A 95 -8.99 9.12 7.28
CA VAL A 95 -7.54 8.88 7.22
C VAL A 95 -6.86 9.55 8.41
N GLU A 96 -5.80 8.94 8.90
CA GLU A 96 -5.00 9.48 10.00
C GLU A 96 -3.51 9.33 9.67
N ALA A 97 -2.80 10.44 9.64
CA ALA A 97 -1.35 10.47 9.43
C ALA A 97 -0.65 10.80 10.75
N ASN A 98 0.24 9.93 11.19
CA ASN A 98 0.99 10.06 12.44
C ASN A 98 2.50 9.98 12.17
N GLU A 99 3.29 10.57 13.04
CA GLU A 99 4.74 10.37 13.11
C GLU A 99 5.47 10.60 11.76
N GLY A 100 5.17 11.71 11.12
CA GLY A 100 5.81 12.11 9.86
C GLY A 100 5.34 11.35 8.64
N SER A 101 4.31 10.53 8.75
CA SER A 101 3.73 9.84 7.60
C SER A 101 2.98 10.79 6.68
N ARG A 102 2.81 10.38 5.43
CA ARG A 102 2.09 11.14 4.42
C ARG A 102 1.02 10.28 3.79
N ILE A 103 -0.17 10.84 3.66
CA ILE A 103 -1.27 10.18 2.96
C ILE A 103 -1.74 11.08 1.83
N ALA A 104 -1.77 10.56 0.62
CA ALA A 104 -2.22 11.28 -0.56
C ALA A 104 -3.21 10.44 -1.36
N SER A 105 -4.16 11.09 -2.02
CA SER A 105 -5.09 10.46 -2.93
C SER A 105 -5.03 11.12 -4.29
N LYS A 106 -5.00 10.32 -5.36
CA LYS A 106 -5.11 10.81 -6.73
C LYS A 106 -6.57 10.92 -7.16
N ASP A 107 -7.43 10.12 -6.52
CA ASP A 107 -8.84 10.06 -6.85
C ASP A 107 -9.65 10.94 -5.90
N GLU A 108 -10.77 11.43 -6.37
CA GLU A 108 -11.75 12.08 -5.52
C GLU A 108 -12.35 11.07 -4.54
N ILE A 109 -12.35 11.41 -3.25
CA ILE A 109 -12.93 10.55 -2.24
C ILE A 109 -14.40 10.93 -2.06
N SER A 110 -15.29 9.99 -2.37
CA SER A 110 -16.73 10.16 -2.18
C SER A 110 -17.15 9.55 -0.85
N ALA A 111 -17.54 10.40 0.09
CA ALA A 111 -18.06 9.98 1.39
C ALA A 111 -19.09 10.99 1.87
N ILE A 112 -20.08 10.55 2.67
CA ILE A 112 -21.07 11.45 3.29
C ILE A 112 -20.38 12.35 4.30
N ASN A 113 -19.51 11.75 5.11
CA ASN A 113 -18.61 12.45 6.04
C ASN A 113 -17.21 11.86 5.88
N PHE A 114 -16.21 12.72 5.84
CA PHE A 114 -14.83 12.27 5.74
C PHE A 114 -13.96 12.99 6.77
N ASP A 115 -13.29 12.21 7.63
CA ASP A 115 -12.43 12.72 8.68
C ASP A 115 -10.95 12.65 8.26
N ILE A 116 -10.27 13.76 8.39
CA ILE A 116 -8.82 13.85 8.18
C ILE A 116 -8.15 14.20 9.51
N ILE A 117 -7.29 13.32 9.97
CA ILE A 117 -6.59 13.47 11.24
C ILE A 117 -5.10 13.52 10.96
N CYS A 118 -4.44 14.59 11.42
CA CYS A 118 -2.99 14.70 11.36
C CYS A 118 -2.46 14.87 12.78
N LYS A 119 -1.61 13.94 13.20
CA LYS A 119 -0.94 13.97 14.49
C LYS A 119 0.55 14.16 14.27
N GLU A 120 1.24 14.56 15.33
CA GLU A 120 2.64 14.92 15.28
C GLU A 120 3.51 14.04 14.37
N GLY A 121 4.11 14.72 13.44
CA GLY A 121 5.05 14.16 12.51
C GLY A 121 6.47 14.56 12.81
#